data_240372698a2e1afbd3050dd3a9b49b2a
#
_entry.id   240372698a2e1afbd3050dd3a9b49b2a
#
_cell.length_a   1.000
_cell.length_b   1.000
_cell.length_c   1.000
_cell.angle_alpha   90.00
_cell.angle_beta   90.00
_cell.angle_gamma   90.00
#
_symmetry.space_group_name_H-M   'P 1'
#
loop_
_entity.id
_entity.type
_entity.pdbx_description
1 polymer ?
#
loop_
_entity_poly.entity_id
_entity_poly.type
_entity_poly.pdbx_seq_one_letter_code
_entity_poly.pdbx_strand_id
1 'polypeptide(L)'
;RALVLRNIQDVKEEILSRPTFFEHYDRVVIDWRYLHNREKETLKQEAGWLGRQKLKMTVDLTSGLNLYPDLRIVNNDPPFYQKSMEAMKGVIDKMEILGADELLISTQRTIENNYTMEQFYASLKESFQVLSDYAAKKNIRLLLRQSVGRTPDTIEGLQKLVGEVNRPNFTLAPALSLLLNNEVSLDADLNRLKQMEIKEILISAPEKDIHD
;
A
#
# COMPACT_ATOMS: atom_id res chain seq x y z
N ARG A 1 6.03 -7.27 13.14
CA ARG A 1 5.90 -8.18 11.96
C ARG A 1 4.48 -8.13 11.43
N ALA A 2 4.32 -8.16 10.11
CA ALA A 2 3.00 -8.15 9.47
C ALA A 2 2.71 -9.48 8.77
N LEU A 3 1.46 -9.92 8.83
CA LEU A 3 0.96 -11.08 8.10
C LEU A 3 0.01 -10.60 7.00
N VAL A 4 0.19 -11.10 5.78
CA VAL A 4 -0.66 -10.76 4.64
C VAL A 4 -1.79 -11.78 4.55
N LEU A 5 -3.04 -11.31 4.67
CA LEU A 5 -4.25 -12.10 4.52
C LEU A 5 -5.23 -11.37 3.61
N ARG A 6 -6.13 -12.11 2.97
CA ARG A 6 -7.02 -11.50 1.98
C ARG A 6 -8.15 -10.68 2.60
N ASN A 7 -8.61 -11.09 3.77
CA ASN A 7 -9.75 -10.47 4.45
C ASN A 7 -9.74 -10.77 5.95
N ILE A 8 -10.63 -10.12 6.71
CA ILE A 8 -10.71 -10.28 8.17
C ILE A 8 -11.23 -11.65 8.58
N GLN A 9 -12.02 -12.33 7.75
CA GLN A 9 -12.47 -13.68 8.07
C GLN A 9 -11.29 -14.66 8.07
N ASP A 10 -10.38 -14.54 7.11
CA ASP A 10 -9.14 -15.32 7.10
C ASP A 10 -8.30 -15.05 8.36
N VAL A 11 -8.23 -13.77 8.82
CA VAL A 11 -7.56 -13.40 10.08
C VAL A 11 -8.20 -14.13 11.27
N LYS A 12 -9.52 -14.17 11.34
CA LYS A 12 -10.25 -14.85 12.44
C LYS A 12 -9.97 -16.35 12.44
N GLU A 13 -10.06 -16.98 11.27
CA GLU A 13 -9.83 -18.42 11.13
C GLU A 13 -8.41 -18.81 11.49
N GLU A 14 -7.42 -18.04 11.04
CA GLU A 14 -6.03 -18.28 11.37
C GLU A 14 -5.74 -18.09 12.86
N ILE A 15 -6.28 -17.05 13.51
CA ILE A 15 -6.12 -16.84 14.96
C ILE A 15 -6.74 -18.01 15.74
N LEU A 16 -7.91 -18.49 15.33
CA LEU A 16 -8.57 -19.61 16.00
C LEU A 16 -7.82 -20.93 15.80
N SER A 17 -7.28 -21.16 14.60
CA SER A 17 -6.57 -22.40 14.26
C SER A 17 -5.13 -22.45 14.78
N ARG A 18 -4.47 -21.28 14.90
CA ARG A 18 -3.05 -21.16 15.25
C ARG A 18 -2.78 -19.96 16.16
N PRO A 19 -3.33 -19.92 17.37
CA PRO A 19 -3.24 -18.74 18.24
C PRO A 19 -1.79 -18.36 18.57
N THR A 20 -0.90 -19.32 18.81
CA THR A 20 0.52 -19.07 19.09
C THR A 20 1.30 -18.50 17.90
N PHE A 21 0.86 -18.77 16.69
CA PHE A 21 1.46 -18.20 15.49
C PHE A 21 1.25 -16.68 15.43
N PHE A 22 0.08 -16.19 15.84
CA PHE A 22 -0.25 -14.77 15.84
C PHE A 22 0.45 -13.95 16.92
N GLU A 23 0.95 -14.59 17.99
CA GLU A 23 1.74 -13.90 19.02
C GLU A 23 3.01 -13.24 18.46
N HIS A 24 3.47 -13.67 17.30
CA HIS A 24 4.64 -13.12 16.61
C HIS A 24 4.32 -11.97 15.66
N TYR A 25 3.04 -11.65 15.46
CA TYR A 25 2.60 -10.61 14.56
C TYR A 25 1.86 -9.51 15.32
N ASP A 26 2.20 -8.28 15.01
CA ASP A 26 1.57 -7.07 15.57
C ASP A 26 0.70 -6.35 14.54
N ARG A 27 0.72 -6.83 13.29
CA ARG A 27 0.03 -6.21 12.16
C ARG A 27 -0.48 -7.26 11.17
N VAL A 28 -1.62 -6.97 10.55
CA VAL A 28 -2.16 -7.71 9.42
C VAL A 28 -2.28 -6.80 8.20
N VAL A 29 -2.07 -7.36 7.01
CA VAL A 29 -2.27 -6.66 5.73
C VAL A 29 -3.45 -7.30 5.04
N ILE A 30 -4.46 -6.51 4.69
CA ILE A 30 -5.67 -6.96 4.00
C ILE A 30 -5.82 -6.28 2.64
N ASP A 31 -6.45 -6.97 1.71
CA ASP A 31 -6.73 -6.43 0.38
C ASP A 31 -7.82 -5.35 0.44
N TRP A 32 -7.64 -4.24 -0.27
CA TRP A 32 -8.58 -3.11 -0.32
C TRP A 32 -9.98 -3.51 -0.81
N ARG A 33 -10.09 -4.53 -1.67
CA ARG A 33 -11.36 -5.04 -2.20
C ARG A 33 -12.27 -5.54 -1.10
N TYR A 34 -11.68 -6.04 -0.03
CA TYR A 34 -12.44 -6.40 1.15
C TYR A 34 -13.22 -5.22 1.71
N LEU A 35 -12.57 -4.05 1.83
CA LEU A 35 -13.21 -2.83 2.33
C LEU A 35 -14.22 -2.27 1.33
N HIS A 36 -13.90 -2.33 0.03
CA HIS A 36 -14.75 -1.73 -1.01
C HIS A 36 -16.19 -2.24 -0.95
N ASN A 37 -16.38 -3.53 -0.70
CA ASN A 37 -17.66 -4.20 -0.69
C ASN A 37 -18.33 -4.29 0.69
N ARG A 38 -17.72 -3.73 1.76
CA ARG A 38 -18.25 -3.84 3.12
C ARG A 38 -19.11 -2.64 3.50
N GLU A 39 -20.19 -2.93 4.21
CA GLU A 39 -21.04 -1.94 4.85
C GLU A 39 -20.38 -1.38 6.12
N LYS A 40 -20.70 -0.13 6.46
CA LYS A 40 -20.11 0.56 7.61
C LYS A 40 -20.35 -0.16 8.93
N GLU A 41 -21.54 -0.73 9.14
CA GLU A 41 -21.85 -1.43 10.38
C GLU A 41 -21.02 -2.71 10.54
N THR A 42 -20.81 -3.45 9.46
CA THR A 42 -19.92 -4.62 9.47
C THR A 42 -18.49 -4.21 9.82
N LEU A 43 -17.98 -3.13 9.22
CA LEU A 43 -16.63 -2.62 9.51
C LEU A 43 -16.47 -2.19 10.98
N LYS A 44 -17.49 -1.58 11.61
CA LYS A 44 -17.46 -1.23 13.03
C LYS A 44 -17.36 -2.47 13.94
N GLN A 45 -18.14 -3.53 13.63
CA GLN A 45 -18.08 -4.80 14.35
C GLN A 45 -16.70 -5.44 14.24
N GLU A 46 -16.12 -5.42 13.04
CA GLU A 46 -14.79 -5.94 12.75
C GLU A 46 -13.71 -5.13 13.46
N ALA A 47 -13.80 -3.80 13.47
CA ALA A 47 -12.91 -2.92 14.22
C ALA A 47 -12.90 -3.24 15.72
N GLY A 48 -14.07 -3.45 16.31
CA GLY A 48 -14.18 -3.85 17.71
C GLY A 48 -13.54 -5.21 18.01
N TRP A 49 -13.61 -6.15 17.07
CA TRP A 49 -12.96 -7.44 17.22
C TRP A 49 -11.43 -7.31 17.09
N LEU A 50 -10.93 -6.63 16.07
CA LEU A 50 -9.49 -6.40 15.84
C LEU A 50 -8.82 -5.65 17.00
N GLY A 51 -9.48 -4.64 17.54
CA GLY A 51 -8.99 -3.91 18.71
C GLY A 51 -8.75 -4.81 19.91
N ARG A 52 -9.60 -5.83 20.13
CA ARG A 52 -9.41 -6.83 21.19
C ARG A 52 -8.17 -7.70 20.94
N GLN A 53 -7.80 -7.94 19.69
CA GLN A 53 -6.60 -8.70 19.32
C GLN A 53 -5.32 -7.88 19.39
N LYS A 54 -5.41 -6.55 19.60
CA LYS A 54 -4.27 -5.61 19.58
C LYS A 54 -3.47 -5.62 18.27
N LEU A 55 -4.10 -6.04 17.18
CA LEU A 55 -3.50 -6.07 15.85
C LEU A 55 -3.71 -4.73 15.16
N LYS A 56 -2.63 -4.18 14.64
CA LYS A 56 -2.66 -3.06 13.70
C LYS A 56 -3.01 -3.56 12.31
N MET A 57 -3.46 -2.66 11.44
CA MET A 57 -3.89 -3.04 10.11
C MET A 57 -3.30 -2.14 9.03
N THR A 58 -2.79 -2.76 7.99
CA THR A 58 -2.45 -2.14 6.71
C THR A 58 -3.45 -2.60 5.65
N VAL A 59 -3.91 -1.69 4.82
CA VAL A 59 -4.72 -2.01 3.64
C VAL A 59 -3.84 -1.95 2.41
N ASP A 60 -3.85 -3.02 1.60
CA ASP A 60 -3.08 -3.09 0.36
C ASP A 60 -3.96 -2.69 -0.84
N LEU A 61 -3.68 -1.50 -1.39
CA LEU A 61 -4.29 -0.99 -2.61
C LEU A 61 -3.48 -1.33 -3.87
N THR A 62 -2.27 -1.86 -3.74
CA THR A 62 -1.38 -2.10 -4.88
C THR A 62 -1.95 -3.10 -5.87
N SER A 63 -2.68 -4.11 -5.39
CA SER A 63 -3.40 -5.08 -6.21
C SER A 63 -4.51 -4.41 -7.04
N GLY A 64 -5.19 -3.40 -6.49
CA GLY A 64 -6.22 -2.63 -7.19
C GLY A 64 -5.68 -1.87 -8.38
N LEU A 65 -4.55 -1.19 -8.20
CA LEU A 65 -3.87 -0.48 -9.29
C LEU A 65 -3.29 -1.41 -10.36
N ASN A 66 -3.17 -2.71 -10.06
CA ASN A 66 -2.68 -3.72 -11.00
C ASN A 66 -3.80 -4.41 -11.78
N LEU A 67 -4.88 -4.74 -11.11
CA LEU A 67 -5.96 -5.59 -11.64
C LEU A 67 -7.14 -4.79 -12.19
N TYR A 68 -7.30 -3.54 -11.74
CA TYR A 68 -8.36 -2.67 -12.21
C TYR A 68 -7.75 -1.56 -13.07
N PRO A 69 -7.84 -1.70 -14.41
CA PRO A 69 -7.41 -0.65 -15.33
C PRO A 69 -8.13 0.68 -15.08
N ASP A 70 -9.18 0.63 -14.26
CA ASP A 70 -10.06 1.75 -13.92
C ASP A 70 -9.58 2.59 -12.75
N LEU A 71 -8.62 2.12 -11.92
CA LEU A 71 -8.01 2.94 -10.88
C LEU A 71 -6.75 3.62 -11.42
N ARG A 72 -6.85 4.94 -11.62
CA ARG A 72 -5.75 5.77 -12.13
C ARG A 72 -5.31 6.79 -11.09
N ILE A 73 -4.00 6.84 -10.92
CA ILE A 73 -3.33 7.83 -10.05
C ILE A 73 -2.80 9.01 -10.85
N VAL A 74 -2.69 8.85 -12.19
CA VAL A 74 -2.24 9.88 -13.11
C VAL A 74 -3.43 10.49 -13.83
N ASN A 75 -3.50 11.83 -13.85
CA ASN A 75 -4.59 12.59 -14.46
C ASN A 75 -4.40 12.75 -15.98
N ASN A 76 -4.45 11.65 -16.71
CA ASN A 76 -4.45 11.65 -18.18
C ASN A 76 -5.84 11.54 -18.80
N ASP A 77 -6.86 11.28 -18.00
CA ASP A 77 -8.29 11.23 -18.34
C ASP A 77 -9.06 11.79 -17.14
N PRO A 78 -9.44 13.09 -17.15
CA PRO A 78 -9.98 13.75 -15.98
C PRO A 78 -11.22 13.08 -15.36
N PRO A 79 -12.24 12.61 -16.11
CA PRO A 79 -13.38 11.92 -15.54
C PRO A 79 -13.00 10.60 -14.84
N PHE A 80 -12.08 9.85 -15.43
CA PHE A 80 -11.58 8.60 -14.88
C PHE A 80 -10.72 8.83 -13.65
N TYR A 81 -9.84 9.82 -13.70
CA TYR A 81 -9.01 10.24 -12.59
C TYR A 81 -9.84 10.65 -11.38
N GLN A 82 -10.87 11.47 -11.58
CA GLN A 82 -11.74 11.90 -10.51
C GLN A 82 -12.44 10.73 -9.83
N LYS A 83 -13.02 9.80 -10.61
CA LYS A 83 -13.62 8.57 -10.05
C LYS A 83 -12.62 7.73 -9.27
N SER A 84 -11.40 7.60 -9.78
CA SER A 84 -10.33 6.87 -9.09
C SER A 84 -9.94 7.52 -7.77
N MET A 85 -9.82 8.82 -7.74
CA MET A 85 -9.50 9.57 -6.53
C MET A 85 -10.63 9.49 -5.48
N GLU A 86 -11.89 9.52 -5.91
CA GLU A 86 -13.05 9.32 -5.05
C GLU A 86 -13.09 7.89 -4.48
N ALA A 87 -12.81 6.89 -5.32
CA ALA A 87 -12.75 5.50 -4.87
C ALA A 87 -11.64 5.28 -3.81
N MET A 88 -10.44 5.84 -4.04
CA MET A 88 -9.32 5.75 -3.09
C MET A 88 -9.63 6.50 -1.78
N LYS A 89 -10.25 7.66 -1.84
CA LYS A 89 -10.75 8.36 -0.64
C LYS A 89 -11.81 7.56 0.09
N GLY A 90 -12.71 6.89 -0.63
CA GLY A 90 -13.71 6.00 -0.06
C GLY A 90 -13.08 4.80 0.67
N VAL A 91 -11.96 4.26 0.17
CA VAL A 91 -11.17 3.24 0.89
C VAL A 91 -10.60 3.83 2.19
N ILE A 92 -10.02 5.03 2.14
CA ILE A 92 -9.48 5.73 3.32
C ILE A 92 -10.58 5.99 4.37
N ASP A 93 -11.79 6.35 3.95
CA ASP A 93 -12.95 6.52 4.87
C ASP A 93 -13.31 5.21 5.58
N LYS A 94 -13.28 4.10 4.85
CA LYS A 94 -13.55 2.78 5.43
C LYS A 94 -12.41 2.29 6.33
N MET A 95 -11.17 2.64 6.01
CA MET A 95 -10.02 2.38 6.88
C MET A 95 -10.16 3.07 8.23
N GLU A 96 -10.60 4.33 8.25
CA GLU A 96 -10.87 5.07 9.49
C GLU A 96 -11.90 4.34 10.36
N ILE A 97 -13.00 3.85 9.78
CA ILE A 97 -14.02 3.09 10.48
C ILE A 97 -13.47 1.78 11.07
N LEU A 98 -12.62 1.11 10.30
CA LEU A 98 -12.02 -0.16 10.68
C LEU A 98 -10.86 0.00 11.69
N GLY A 99 -10.31 1.21 11.82
CA GLY A 99 -9.13 1.48 12.66
C GLY A 99 -7.82 1.09 12.00
N ALA A 100 -7.78 0.99 10.66
CA ALA A 100 -6.56 0.76 9.92
C ALA A 100 -5.73 2.05 9.83
N ASP A 101 -4.42 1.94 10.08
CA ASP A 101 -3.51 3.08 10.21
C ASP A 101 -2.55 3.25 9.03
N GLU A 102 -2.52 2.29 8.09
CA GLU A 102 -1.62 2.31 6.94
C GLU A 102 -2.29 1.87 5.65
N LEU A 103 -2.05 2.63 4.58
CA LEU A 103 -2.45 2.31 3.21
C LEU A 103 -1.22 2.06 2.35
N LEU A 104 -1.06 0.83 1.89
CA LEU A 104 -0.02 0.45 0.95
C LEU A 104 -0.48 0.77 -0.48
N ILE A 105 0.28 1.60 -1.18
CA ILE A 105 -0.03 2.07 -2.53
C ILE A 105 1.21 1.95 -3.42
N SER A 106 1.03 1.81 -4.72
CA SER A 106 2.12 1.83 -5.70
C SER A 106 1.93 2.95 -6.72
N THR A 107 2.99 3.26 -7.47
CA THR A 107 2.89 4.09 -8.66
C THR A 107 2.13 3.36 -9.78
N GLN A 108 1.89 4.04 -10.88
CA GLN A 108 1.17 3.50 -12.03
C GLN A 108 2.17 3.12 -13.13
N ARG A 109 1.81 2.18 -14.01
CA ARG A 109 2.52 1.96 -15.27
C ARG A 109 2.49 3.23 -16.11
N THR A 110 3.58 3.50 -16.82
CA THR A 110 3.59 4.57 -17.80
C THR A 110 2.48 4.32 -18.81
N ILE A 111 1.62 5.29 -18.99
CA ILE A 111 0.52 5.18 -19.94
C ILE A 111 1.05 5.68 -21.28
N GLU A 112 0.98 4.81 -22.28
CA GLU A 112 1.17 5.21 -23.67
C GLU A 112 0.11 6.26 -24.00
N ASN A 113 0.50 7.31 -24.68
CA ASN A 113 -0.27 8.39 -25.28
C ASN A 113 -0.14 9.76 -24.58
N ASN A 114 0.55 10.65 -25.28
CA ASN A 114 0.48 12.11 -25.15
C ASN A 114 0.94 12.74 -23.83
N TYR A 115 1.45 11.95 -22.87
CA TYR A 115 2.03 12.46 -21.65
C TYR A 115 3.55 12.43 -21.72
N THR A 116 4.19 13.56 -21.51
CA THR A 116 5.63 13.57 -21.27
C THR A 116 5.93 12.98 -19.91
N MET A 117 7.14 12.46 -19.70
CA MET A 117 7.55 11.94 -18.39
C MET A 117 7.42 13.00 -17.29
N GLU A 118 7.70 14.26 -17.63
CA GLU A 118 7.55 15.39 -16.70
C GLU A 118 6.10 15.59 -16.26
N GLN A 119 5.16 15.58 -17.21
CA GLN A 119 3.72 15.66 -16.91
C GLN A 119 3.25 14.48 -16.08
N PHE A 120 3.76 13.27 -16.38
CA PHE A 120 3.44 12.06 -15.62
C PHE A 120 3.90 12.19 -14.16
N TYR A 121 5.14 12.61 -13.92
CA TYR A 121 5.66 12.84 -12.56
C TYR A 121 4.92 13.96 -11.83
N ALA A 122 4.62 15.06 -12.49
CA ALA A 122 3.85 16.16 -11.91
C ALA A 122 2.47 15.68 -11.45
N SER A 123 1.79 14.89 -12.28
CA SER A 123 0.47 14.33 -11.96
C SER A 123 0.53 13.31 -10.82
N LEU A 124 1.54 12.43 -10.78
CA LEU A 124 1.76 11.52 -9.66
C LEU A 124 1.95 12.28 -8.35
N LYS A 125 2.83 13.29 -8.36
CA LYS A 125 3.10 14.12 -7.19
C LYS A 125 1.81 14.78 -6.66
N GLU A 126 1.05 15.44 -7.53
CA GLU A 126 -0.21 16.09 -7.16
C GLU A 126 -1.19 15.08 -6.54
N SER A 127 -1.38 13.93 -7.17
CA SER A 127 -2.28 12.90 -6.69
C SER A 127 -1.89 12.36 -5.31
N PHE A 128 -0.60 12.10 -5.10
CA PHE A 128 -0.11 11.66 -3.79
C PHE A 128 -0.22 12.75 -2.73
N GLN A 129 -0.04 14.02 -3.09
CA GLN A 129 -0.28 15.13 -2.17
C GLN A 129 -1.74 15.17 -1.74
N VAL A 130 -2.69 15.11 -2.69
CA VAL A 130 -4.13 15.11 -2.39
C VAL A 130 -4.53 13.93 -1.52
N LEU A 131 -4.06 12.71 -1.83
CA LEU A 131 -4.36 11.52 -1.03
C LEU A 131 -3.73 11.58 0.35
N SER A 132 -2.48 12.06 0.45
CA SER A 132 -1.78 12.18 1.73
C SER A 132 -2.47 13.20 2.64
N ASP A 133 -2.86 14.35 2.09
CA ASP A 133 -3.58 15.39 2.84
C ASP A 133 -4.95 14.89 3.32
N TYR A 134 -5.61 14.05 2.53
CA TYR A 134 -6.87 13.42 2.91
C TYR A 134 -6.69 12.38 4.02
N ALA A 135 -5.70 11.51 3.88
CA ALA A 135 -5.38 10.45 4.82
C ALA A 135 -4.86 11.00 6.17
N ALA A 136 -4.09 12.10 6.13
CA ALA A 136 -3.57 12.75 7.34
C ALA A 136 -4.68 13.20 8.30
N LYS A 137 -5.81 13.67 7.77
CA LYS A 137 -7.00 14.07 8.58
C LYS A 137 -7.60 12.90 9.36
N LYS A 138 -7.26 11.67 9.00
CA LYS A 138 -7.74 10.42 9.57
C LYS A 138 -6.65 9.62 10.28
N ASN A 139 -5.48 10.25 10.48
CA ASN A 139 -4.30 9.63 11.06
C ASN A 139 -3.81 8.37 10.31
N ILE A 140 -4.00 8.33 8.99
CA ILE A 140 -3.58 7.22 8.13
C ILE A 140 -2.30 7.61 7.41
N ARG A 141 -1.31 6.71 7.44
CA ARG A 141 -0.06 6.82 6.67
C ARG A 141 -0.22 6.18 5.30
N LEU A 142 0.38 6.76 4.28
CA LEU A 142 0.53 6.18 2.95
C LEU A 142 1.93 5.61 2.80
N LEU A 143 2.01 4.34 2.45
CA LEU A 143 3.24 3.60 2.24
C LEU A 143 3.41 3.34 0.74
N LEU A 144 4.38 4.02 0.11
CA LEU A 144 4.67 3.84 -1.30
C LEU A 144 5.49 2.57 -1.53
N ARG A 145 4.86 1.53 -2.07
CA ARG A 145 5.50 0.26 -2.39
C ARG A 145 6.22 0.32 -3.73
N GLN A 146 7.44 -0.20 -3.76
CA GLN A 146 8.13 -0.52 -5.01
C GLN A 146 7.41 -1.66 -5.74
N SER A 147 7.24 -1.52 -7.06
CA SER A 147 6.58 -2.53 -7.89
C SER A 147 7.20 -2.55 -9.28
N VAL A 148 7.52 -3.74 -9.79
CA VAL A 148 8.11 -3.93 -11.12
C VAL A 148 7.18 -3.39 -12.22
N GLY A 149 7.76 -2.76 -13.24
CA GLY A 149 7.03 -2.22 -14.39
C GLY A 149 6.14 -1.03 -14.06
N ARG A 150 6.39 -0.36 -12.92
CA ARG A 150 5.79 0.91 -12.54
C ARG A 150 6.77 2.05 -12.77
N THR A 151 6.29 3.26 -12.82
CA THR A 151 7.14 4.43 -13.02
C THR A 151 6.94 5.41 -11.86
N PRO A 152 8.01 5.73 -11.10
CA PRO A 152 9.31 5.06 -11.07
C PRO A 152 9.26 3.66 -10.45
N ASP A 153 10.18 2.78 -10.82
CA ASP A 153 10.34 1.42 -10.26
C ASP A 153 11.65 1.24 -9.46
N THR A 154 12.55 2.22 -9.54
CA THR A 154 13.80 2.23 -8.77
C THR A 154 13.60 2.88 -7.40
N ILE A 155 14.37 2.45 -6.41
CA ILE A 155 14.31 3.02 -5.05
C ILE A 155 14.63 4.52 -5.07
N GLU A 156 15.64 4.94 -5.84
CA GLU A 156 16.01 6.34 -5.96
C GLU A 156 14.88 7.18 -6.56
N GLY A 157 14.26 6.68 -7.62
CA GLY A 157 13.12 7.36 -8.26
C GLY A 157 11.94 7.50 -7.31
N LEU A 158 11.64 6.44 -6.54
CA LEU A 158 10.58 6.46 -5.53
C LEU A 158 10.92 7.38 -4.36
N GLN A 159 12.18 7.37 -3.89
CA GLN A 159 12.62 8.27 -2.82
C GLN A 159 12.55 9.74 -3.26
N LYS A 160 12.98 10.04 -4.49
CA LYS A 160 12.83 11.37 -5.07
C LYS A 160 11.37 11.79 -5.09
N LEU A 161 10.47 10.92 -5.54
CA LEU A 161 9.02 11.19 -5.56
C LEU A 161 8.48 11.44 -4.15
N VAL A 162 8.86 10.63 -3.15
CA VAL A 162 8.47 10.85 -1.75
C VAL A 162 8.96 12.21 -1.26
N GLY A 163 10.19 12.59 -1.54
CA GLY A 163 10.74 13.91 -1.20
C GLY A 163 9.99 15.07 -1.88
N GLU A 164 9.59 14.90 -3.13
CA GLU A 164 8.84 15.92 -3.88
C GLU A 164 7.38 16.04 -3.44
N VAL A 165 6.74 14.93 -3.04
CA VAL A 165 5.40 14.93 -2.43
C VAL A 165 5.43 15.71 -1.12
N ASN A 166 6.50 15.57 -0.35
CA ASN A 166 6.78 16.33 0.87
C ASN A 166 5.59 16.35 1.85
N ARG A 167 5.15 15.16 2.26
CA ARG A 167 4.11 14.97 3.28
C ARG A 167 4.62 14.02 4.37
N PRO A 168 4.48 14.36 5.67
CA PRO A 168 5.05 13.58 6.77
C PRO A 168 4.41 12.19 6.92
N ASN A 169 3.20 12.01 6.42
CA ASN A 169 2.48 10.73 6.41
C ASN A 169 2.63 9.95 5.09
N PHE A 170 3.53 10.36 4.19
CA PHE A 170 3.83 9.67 2.94
C PHE A 170 5.28 9.17 2.96
N THR A 171 5.48 7.86 3.00
CA THR A 171 6.80 7.25 3.18
C THR A 171 7.03 6.12 2.19
N LEU A 172 8.30 5.80 1.93
CA LEU A 172 8.69 4.67 1.10
C LEU A 172 8.68 3.36 1.90
N ALA A 173 8.11 2.30 1.32
CA ALA A 173 8.15 0.93 1.81
C ALA A 173 8.69 0.00 0.72
N PRO A 174 10.01 -0.15 0.58
CA PRO A 174 10.62 -0.99 -0.44
C PRO A 174 10.29 -2.46 -0.20
N ALA A 175 10.16 -3.22 -1.30
CA ALA A 175 9.94 -4.65 -1.26
C ALA A 175 11.28 -5.39 -1.26
N LEU A 176 11.58 -6.15 -0.21
CA LEU A 176 12.84 -6.88 -0.09
C LEU A 176 13.06 -7.86 -1.25
N SER A 177 12.01 -8.50 -1.75
CA SER A 177 12.09 -9.42 -2.89
C SER A 177 12.61 -8.75 -4.17
N LEU A 178 12.40 -7.45 -4.34
CA LEU A 178 12.91 -6.70 -5.48
C LEU A 178 14.36 -6.25 -5.28
N LEU A 179 14.79 -6.08 -4.04
CA LEU A 179 16.18 -5.79 -3.70
C LEU A 179 17.08 -7.01 -3.96
N LEU A 180 16.59 -8.20 -3.59
CA LEU A 180 17.34 -9.45 -3.72
C LEU A 180 17.49 -9.93 -5.17
N ASN A 181 16.67 -9.45 -6.10
CA ASN A 181 16.76 -9.81 -7.52
C ASN A 181 17.80 -8.99 -8.28
N ASN A 182 18.40 -7.99 -7.67
CA ASN A 182 19.52 -7.27 -8.24
C ASN A 182 20.82 -8.01 -7.87
N GLU A 183 21.78 -8.10 -8.78
CA GLU A 183 23.09 -8.77 -8.59
C GLU A 183 23.96 -8.14 -7.47
N VAL A 184 23.43 -7.19 -6.72
CA VAL A 184 24.08 -6.50 -5.61
C VAL A 184 23.90 -7.33 -4.34
N SER A 185 24.93 -7.37 -3.49
CA SER A 185 24.85 -8.13 -2.25
C SER A 185 23.79 -7.56 -1.30
N LEU A 186 23.07 -8.44 -0.59
CA LEU A 186 22.06 -8.08 0.40
C LEU A 186 22.60 -7.07 1.43
N ASP A 187 23.84 -7.20 1.84
CA ASP A 187 24.49 -6.29 2.80
C ASP A 187 24.64 -4.88 2.24
N ALA A 188 24.99 -4.74 0.96
CA ALA A 188 25.08 -3.45 0.29
C ALA A 188 23.71 -2.78 0.23
N ASP A 189 22.65 -3.51 -0.14
CA ASP A 189 21.30 -3.01 -0.19
C ASP A 189 20.75 -2.64 1.20
N LEU A 190 21.00 -3.46 2.23
CA LEU A 190 20.60 -3.14 3.59
C LEU A 190 21.33 -1.90 4.14
N ASN A 191 22.62 -1.73 3.84
CA ASN A 191 23.38 -0.54 4.22
C ASN A 191 22.85 0.71 3.49
N ARG A 192 22.49 0.58 2.23
CA ARG A 192 21.86 1.64 1.45
C ARG A 192 20.50 2.04 2.05
N LEU A 193 19.64 1.08 2.37
CA LEU A 193 18.36 1.34 3.03
C LEU A 193 18.52 2.04 4.38
N LYS A 194 19.54 1.67 5.17
CA LYS A 194 19.87 2.37 6.41
C LYS A 194 20.29 3.82 6.18
N GLN A 195 21.13 4.07 5.17
CA GLN A 195 21.54 5.44 4.80
C GLN A 195 20.35 6.30 4.33
N MET A 196 19.34 5.66 3.74
CA MET A 196 18.11 6.31 3.29
C MET A 196 17.08 6.52 4.41
N GLU A 197 17.41 6.18 5.66
CA GLU A 197 16.50 6.24 6.82
C GLU A 197 15.17 5.50 6.61
N ILE A 198 15.17 4.45 5.79
CA ILE A 198 13.99 3.64 5.54
C ILE A 198 13.68 2.81 6.77
N LYS A 199 12.50 3.03 7.35
CA LYS A 199 12.07 2.41 8.60
C LYS A 199 11.28 1.11 8.39
N GLU A 200 10.74 0.91 7.21
CA GLU A 200 9.83 -0.20 6.92
C GLU A 200 10.27 -0.91 5.64
N ILE A 201 10.40 -2.22 5.69
CA ILE A 201 10.73 -3.08 4.56
C ILE A 201 9.64 -4.13 4.44
N LEU A 202 9.07 -4.26 3.24
CA LEU A 202 8.09 -5.30 2.94
C LEU A 202 8.83 -6.59 2.58
N ILE A 203 8.63 -7.62 3.38
CA ILE A 203 9.10 -8.97 3.09
C ILE A 203 7.88 -9.75 2.59
N SER A 204 7.83 -10.02 1.29
CA SER A 204 6.87 -10.97 0.73
C SER A 204 7.58 -12.31 0.53
N ALA A 205 6.99 -13.39 1.04
CA ALA A 205 7.38 -14.70 0.57
C ALA A 205 7.09 -14.79 -0.94
N PRO A 206 7.95 -15.42 -1.76
CA PRO A 206 7.59 -15.71 -3.13
C PRO A 206 6.27 -16.48 -3.13
N GLU A 207 5.33 -16.06 -3.97
CA GLU A 207 4.16 -16.89 -4.25
C GLU A 207 4.71 -18.23 -4.72
N LYS A 208 4.63 -19.25 -3.87
CA LYS A 208 4.73 -20.61 -4.38
C LYS A 208 3.51 -20.79 -5.26
N ASP A 209 3.76 -21.09 -6.51
CA ASP A 209 2.72 -21.55 -7.42
C ASP A 209 1.93 -22.63 -6.71
N ILE A 210 0.73 -22.28 -6.25
CA ILE A 210 -0.24 -23.23 -5.71
C ILE A 210 -0.91 -23.87 -6.93
N HIS A 211 -0.11 -24.56 -7.69
CA HIS A 211 -0.52 -25.48 -8.73
C HIS A 211 0.26 -26.78 -8.53
N ASP A 212 -0.18 -27.54 -7.55
CA ASP A 212 -0.10 -29.01 -7.47
C ASP A 212 -1.27 -29.52 -6.62
#